data_e07e13929a6b2a47e8b7bfd3472b2cad
#
_entry.id   e07e13929a6b2a47e8b7bfd3472b2cad
#
_cell.length_a   1.000
_cell.length_b   1.000
_cell.length_c   1.000
_cell.angle_alpha   90.00
_cell.angle_beta   90.00
_cell.angle_gamma   90.00
#
_symmetry.space_group_name_H-M   'P 1'
#
loop_
_entity.id
_entity.type
_entity.pdbx_description
1 polymer ?
#
loop_
_entity_poly.entity_id
_entity_poly.type
_entity_poly.pdbx_seq_one_letter_code
_entity_poly.pdbx_strand_id
1 'polypeptide(L)'
;ETLGSQFIAHPPIEPYNVKVSQPDHPLVEGVEEFETTDELYLMELHGELNVLLEAEYDGKAEGFTEEDWPKENWPVLYLHKVDKGEVLYLTLGHCRGHYDMHDLPEPLEYYPAVERCAWDLPVFYTLLRRGINWAKEEVLKKK
;
A
#
# COMPACT_ATOMS: atom_id res chain seq x y z
N GLU A 1 -11.21 8.24 -8.90
CA GLU A 1 -12.47 8.34 -8.13
C GLU A 1 -12.86 7.02 -7.46
N THR A 2 -12.90 5.88 -8.17
CA THR A 2 -13.33 4.59 -7.59
C THR A 2 -12.43 4.08 -6.47
N LEU A 3 -11.12 4.27 -6.58
CA LEU A 3 -10.17 3.85 -5.55
C LEU A 3 -10.06 4.82 -4.37
N GLY A 4 -10.54 6.06 -4.52
CA GLY A 4 -10.37 7.12 -3.53
C GLY A 4 -8.98 7.75 -3.53
N SER A 5 -8.11 7.32 -4.42
CA SER A 5 -6.77 7.87 -4.59
C SER A 5 -6.27 7.72 -6.02
N GLN A 6 -5.23 8.50 -6.33
CA GLN A 6 -4.43 8.37 -7.54
C GLN A 6 -2.95 8.33 -7.12
N PHE A 7 -2.23 7.32 -7.59
CA PHE A 7 -0.79 7.23 -7.44
C PHE A 7 -0.10 8.39 -8.17
N ILE A 8 0.81 9.08 -7.49
CA ILE A 8 1.59 10.18 -8.05
C ILE A 8 3.08 9.82 -8.05
N ALA A 9 3.58 9.33 -6.92
CA ALA A 9 5.00 9.02 -6.75
C ALA A 9 5.21 7.95 -5.66
N HIS A 10 6.43 7.47 -5.57
CA HIS A 10 6.96 6.75 -4.40
C HIS A 10 8.38 7.23 -4.10
N PRO A 11 8.81 7.28 -2.83
CA PRO A 11 10.19 7.51 -2.46
C PRO A 11 11.09 6.33 -2.88
N PRO A 12 12.41 6.45 -2.73
CA PRO A 12 13.30 5.30 -2.80
C PRO A 12 12.78 4.16 -1.89
N ILE A 13 12.95 2.91 -2.35
CA ILE A 13 12.48 1.75 -1.58
C ILE A 13 13.45 1.52 -0.43
N GLU A 14 13.04 1.97 0.73
CA GLU A 14 13.76 1.88 1.99
C GLU A 14 12.81 1.40 3.09
N PRO A 15 13.32 0.89 4.22
CA PRO A 15 12.48 0.51 5.35
C PRO A 15 11.68 1.69 5.89
N TYR A 16 10.38 1.49 6.10
CA TYR A 16 9.50 2.45 6.77
C TYR A 16 8.55 1.76 7.75
N ASN A 17 8.10 2.51 8.74
CA ASN A 17 7.17 2.01 9.75
C ASN A 17 5.72 2.24 9.34
N VAL A 18 4.92 1.19 9.45
CA VAL A 18 3.47 1.23 9.24
C VAL A 18 2.79 1.28 10.61
N LYS A 19 2.01 2.33 10.84
CA LYS A 19 1.24 2.57 12.06
C LYS A 19 -0.20 2.10 11.90
N VAL A 20 -0.82 1.68 13.00
CA VAL A 20 -2.23 1.30 13.05
C VAL A 20 -3.05 2.50 13.50
N SER A 21 -3.85 3.08 12.59
CA SER A 21 -4.65 4.28 12.86
C SER A 21 -5.95 3.97 13.60
N GLN A 22 -6.50 2.77 13.42
CA GLN A 22 -7.76 2.35 14.03
C GLN A 22 -7.66 0.91 14.58
N PRO A 23 -7.01 0.70 15.73
CA PRO A 23 -6.69 -0.64 16.25
C PRO A 23 -7.91 -1.53 16.55
N ASP A 24 -9.07 -0.94 16.80
CA ASP A 24 -10.30 -1.66 17.09
C ASP A 24 -11.08 -2.11 15.83
N HIS A 25 -10.59 -1.73 14.64
CA HIS A 25 -11.26 -2.11 13.40
C HIS A 25 -10.97 -3.59 13.04
N PRO A 26 -11.99 -4.42 12.71
CA PRO A 26 -11.82 -5.87 12.50
C PRO A 26 -10.76 -6.27 11.47
N LEU A 27 -10.49 -5.43 10.47
CA LEU A 27 -9.46 -5.68 9.47
C LEU A 27 -8.04 -5.60 10.02
N VAL A 28 -7.82 -4.85 11.10
CA VAL A 28 -6.51 -4.62 11.71
C VAL A 28 -6.45 -4.97 13.20
N GLU A 29 -7.52 -5.51 13.78
CA GLU A 29 -7.56 -5.90 15.20
C GLU A 29 -6.38 -6.81 15.54
N GLY A 30 -5.62 -6.45 16.60
CA GLY A 30 -4.44 -7.18 17.04
C GLY A 30 -3.23 -7.11 16.08
N VAL A 31 -3.29 -6.27 15.06
CA VAL A 31 -2.10 -5.90 14.28
C VAL A 31 -1.33 -4.86 15.08
N GLU A 32 -0.05 -5.12 15.31
CA GLU A 32 0.89 -4.17 15.88
C GLU A 32 1.56 -3.35 14.78
N GLU A 33 2.16 -2.22 15.13
CA GLU A 33 3.01 -1.45 14.20
C GLU A 33 4.16 -2.34 13.70
N PHE A 34 4.51 -2.21 12.43
CA PHE A 34 5.54 -3.03 11.81
C PHE A 34 6.37 -2.24 10.81
N GLU A 35 7.61 -2.68 10.62
CA GLU A 35 8.49 -2.19 9.57
C GLU A 35 8.31 -3.03 8.30
N THR A 36 8.34 -2.37 7.16
CA THR A 36 8.36 -3.01 5.84
C THR A 36 9.30 -2.25 4.90
N THR A 37 9.84 -2.97 3.92
CA THR A 37 10.53 -2.39 2.77
C THR A 37 9.63 -2.64 1.57
N ASP A 38 8.84 -1.65 1.18
CA ASP A 38 7.87 -1.75 0.08
C ASP A 38 7.76 -0.38 -0.61
N GLU A 39 7.03 -0.28 -1.72
CA GLU A 39 6.75 1.01 -2.33
C GLU A 39 5.70 1.76 -1.51
N LEU A 40 6.12 2.81 -0.79
CA LEU A 40 5.18 3.71 -0.15
C LEU A 40 4.53 4.60 -1.20
N TYR A 41 3.24 4.46 -1.41
CA TYR A 41 2.52 5.30 -2.37
C TYR A 41 2.24 6.68 -1.82
N LEU A 42 2.79 7.68 -2.50
CA LEU A 42 2.44 9.09 -2.33
C LEU A 42 1.33 9.40 -3.33
N MET A 43 0.19 9.82 -2.82
CA MET A 43 -1.07 9.81 -3.59
C MET A 43 -1.79 11.13 -3.52
N GLU A 44 -2.46 11.49 -4.61
CA GLU A 44 -3.56 12.44 -4.55
C GLU A 44 -4.80 11.72 -3.98
N LEU A 45 -5.36 12.23 -2.89
CA LEU A 45 -6.49 11.62 -2.20
C LEU A 45 -7.81 12.27 -2.60
N HIS A 46 -8.84 11.46 -2.86
CA HIS A 46 -10.14 11.90 -3.33
C HIS A 46 -11.28 11.41 -2.43
N GLY A 47 -11.99 12.36 -1.83
CA GLY A 47 -13.11 12.06 -0.94
C GLY A 47 -12.69 11.64 0.46
N GLU A 48 -13.60 11.00 1.17
CA GLU A 48 -13.34 10.51 2.52
C GLU A 48 -12.76 9.09 2.47
N LEU A 49 -11.62 8.91 3.11
CA LEU A 49 -10.98 7.62 3.30
C LEU A 49 -11.05 7.22 4.77
N ASN A 50 -11.49 6.00 5.03
CA ASN A 50 -11.38 5.39 6.34
C ASN A 50 -10.03 4.68 6.43
N VAL A 51 -8.99 5.42 6.87
CA VAL A 51 -7.61 4.92 6.93
C VAL A 51 -7.42 4.02 8.14
N LEU A 52 -6.95 2.80 7.92
CA LEU A 52 -6.70 1.78 8.93
C LEU A 52 -5.22 1.61 9.25
N LEU A 53 -4.38 1.69 8.22
CA LEU A 53 -2.91 1.69 8.33
C LEU A 53 -2.36 2.88 7.55
N GLU A 54 -1.32 3.49 8.11
CA GLU A 54 -0.64 4.63 7.49
C GLU A 54 0.86 4.60 7.76
N ALA A 55 1.62 5.31 6.95
CA ALA A 55 3.05 5.53 7.15
C ALA A 55 3.38 7.01 6.98
N GLU A 56 4.23 7.52 7.88
CA GLU A 56 4.71 8.90 7.80
C GLU A 56 5.86 9.00 6.80
N TYR A 57 5.80 10.01 5.96
CA TYR A 57 6.89 10.32 5.06
C TYR A 57 7.03 11.85 4.88
N ASP A 58 8.26 12.31 4.79
CA ASP A 58 8.64 13.61 4.23
C ASP A 58 9.91 13.43 3.38
N GLY A 59 10.08 14.22 2.34
CA GLY A 59 11.30 14.18 1.54
C GLY A 59 11.06 14.25 0.04
N LYS A 60 11.93 13.56 -0.71
CA LYS A 60 11.92 13.61 -2.17
C LYS A 60 11.60 12.27 -2.80
N ALA A 61 10.75 12.31 -3.81
CA ALA A 61 10.48 11.21 -4.73
C ALA A 61 11.07 11.57 -6.10
N GLU A 62 12.38 11.36 -6.26
CA GLU A 62 13.10 11.75 -7.47
C GLU A 62 12.62 11.00 -8.71
N GLY A 63 12.53 11.70 -9.84
CA GLY A 63 12.13 11.12 -11.13
C GLY A 63 10.62 11.13 -11.40
N PHE A 64 9.82 11.64 -10.49
CA PHE A 64 8.39 11.87 -10.67
C PHE A 64 8.08 13.33 -10.97
N THR A 65 6.87 13.61 -11.43
CA THR A 65 6.44 14.98 -11.74
C THR A 65 6.39 15.85 -10.48
N GLU A 66 6.00 15.26 -9.36
CA GLU A 66 6.03 15.89 -8.04
C GLU A 66 7.14 15.23 -7.22
N GLU A 67 8.21 15.97 -6.96
CA GLU A 67 9.38 15.43 -6.25
C GLU A 67 9.39 15.77 -4.76
N ASP A 68 8.90 16.95 -4.38
CA ASP A 68 8.98 17.43 -3.00
C ASP A 68 7.66 17.13 -2.25
N TRP A 69 7.76 16.34 -1.19
CA TRP A 69 6.61 15.87 -0.40
C TRP A 69 6.70 16.36 1.04
N PRO A 70 5.66 17.04 1.54
CA PRO A 70 5.64 17.50 2.91
C PRO A 70 5.49 16.33 3.87
N LYS A 71 5.82 16.57 5.15
CA LYS A 71 5.62 15.60 6.21
C LYS A 71 4.14 15.33 6.43
N GLU A 72 3.70 14.16 6.02
CA GLU A 72 2.32 13.71 6.11
C GLU A 72 2.24 12.19 6.38
N ASN A 73 1.06 11.73 6.80
CA ASN A 73 0.76 10.30 6.90
C ASN A 73 0.07 9.84 5.62
N TRP A 74 0.64 8.83 5.00
CA TRP A 74 0.19 8.25 3.75
C TRP A 74 -0.57 6.96 3.99
N PRO A 75 -1.79 6.79 3.46
CA PRO A 75 -2.58 5.59 3.64
C PRO A 75 -1.89 4.35 3.06
N VAL A 76 -1.79 3.29 3.87
CA VAL A 76 -1.27 1.97 3.48
C VAL A 76 -2.40 0.96 3.34
N LEU A 77 -3.42 1.05 4.20
CA LEU A 77 -4.66 0.29 4.09
C LEU A 77 -5.83 1.21 4.42
N TYR A 78 -6.81 1.29 3.54
CA TYR A 78 -8.00 2.08 3.77
C TYR A 78 -9.25 1.50 3.11
N LEU A 79 -10.40 1.97 3.58
CA LEU A 79 -11.70 1.75 2.96
C LEU A 79 -12.21 3.05 2.35
N HIS A 80 -12.80 2.96 1.16
CA HIS A 80 -13.41 4.07 0.44
C HIS A 80 -14.81 3.71 -0.01
N LYS A 81 -15.81 4.53 0.36
CA LYS A 81 -17.20 4.34 -0.05
C LYS A 81 -17.42 4.89 -1.45
N VAL A 82 -18.02 4.06 -2.30
CA VAL A 82 -18.39 4.42 -3.66
C VAL A 82 -19.84 4.02 -3.89
N ASP A 83 -20.73 4.98 -3.97
CA ASP A 83 -22.18 4.76 -4.11
C ASP A 83 -22.71 3.78 -3.03
N LYS A 84 -23.12 2.59 -3.44
CA LYS A 84 -23.62 1.51 -2.57
C LYS A 84 -22.56 0.46 -2.26
N GLY A 85 -21.34 0.67 -2.72
CA GLY A 85 -20.20 -0.21 -2.53
C GLY A 85 -19.15 0.37 -1.61
N GLU A 86 -18.16 -0.44 -1.34
CA GLU A 86 -16.97 -0.03 -0.63
C GLU A 86 -15.75 -0.74 -1.23
N VAL A 87 -14.67 -0.01 -1.36
CA VAL A 87 -13.39 -0.51 -1.84
C VAL A 87 -12.46 -0.63 -0.65
N LEU A 88 -11.81 -1.77 -0.50
CA LEU A 88 -10.66 -1.95 0.36
C LEU A 88 -9.42 -1.84 -0.50
N TYR A 89 -8.52 -0.92 -0.16
CA TYR A 89 -7.28 -0.73 -0.88
C TYR A 89 -6.07 -0.93 0.04
N LEU A 90 -5.24 -1.90 -0.29
CA LEU A 90 -3.98 -2.20 0.37
C LEU A 90 -2.85 -1.89 -0.60
N THR A 91 -1.96 -0.97 -0.25
CA THR A 91 -0.85 -0.53 -1.11
C THR A 91 0.39 -1.40 -1.02
N LEU A 92 0.49 -2.28 -0.02
CA LEU A 92 1.59 -3.22 0.14
C LEU A 92 1.50 -4.38 -0.87
N GLY A 93 2.65 -4.98 -1.15
CA GLY A 93 2.72 -6.23 -1.91
C GLY A 93 3.43 -6.10 -3.25
N HIS A 94 4.30 -5.13 -3.39
CA HIS A 94 5.22 -5.07 -4.52
C HIS A 94 6.22 -6.21 -4.44
N CYS A 95 6.65 -6.66 -5.60
CA CYS A 95 7.70 -7.67 -5.73
C CYS A 95 8.52 -7.30 -6.95
N ARG A 96 9.76 -6.93 -6.74
CA ARG A 96 10.65 -6.47 -7.80
C ARG A 96 11.63 -7.55 -8.23
N GLY A 97 11.96 -7.57 -9.49
CA GLY A 97 12.93 -8.49 -10.06
C GLY A 97 13.12 -8.25 -11.55
N HIS A 98 13.86 -9.10 -12.20
CA HIS A 98 14.19 -8.94 -13.62
C HIS A 98 12.97 -8.91 -14.56
N TYR A 99 11.82 -9.41 -14.15
CA TYR A 99 10.59 -9.32 -14.94
C TYR A 99 9.96 -7.91 -14.95
N ASP A 100 10.30 -7.05 -13.99
CA ASP A 100 9.87 -5.65 -13.97
C ASP A 100 10.78 -4.77 -14.82
N MET A 101 11.92 -5.32 -15.24
CA MET A 101 13.01 -4.60 -15.87
C MET A 101 13.35 -5.15 -17.25
N HIS A 102 12.42 -5.84 -17.91
CA HIS A 102 12.64 -6.50 -19.21
C HIS A 102 12.99 -5.53 -20.36
N ASP A 103 12.69 -4.24 -20.20
CA ASP A 103 13.03 -3.21 -21.18
C ASP A 103 14.42 -2.58 -20.97
N LEU A 104 15.15 -3.01 -19.92
CA LEU A 104 16.51 -2.54 -19.70
C LEU A 104 17.48 -3.24 -20.67
N PRO A 105 18.48 -2.48 -21.18
CA PRO A 105 19.48 -3.06 -22.05
C PRO A 105 20.34 -4.09 -21.31
N GLU A 106 20.63 -5.20 -21.96
CA GLU A 106 21.63 -6.19 -21.52
C GLU A 106 22.99 -5.49 -21.20
N PRO A 107 23.77 -6.04 -20.23
CA PRO A 107 23.66 -7.37 -19.67
C PRO A 107 22.79 -7.47 -18.40
N LEU A 108 22.13 -8.60 -18.26
CA LEU A 108 21.30 -8.99 -17.11
C LEU A 108 22.03 -9.03 -15.75
N GLU A 109 23.35 -8.97 -15.77
CA GLU A 109 24.22 -8.93 -14.56
C GLU A 109 23.89 -7.75 -13.60
N TYR A 110 23.20 -6.73 -14.10
CA TYR A 110 22.79 -5.58 -13.32
C TYR A 110 21.38 -5.68 -12.74
N TYR A 111 20.64 -6.75 -13.01
CA TYR A 111 19.35 -6.93 -12.38
C TYR A 111 19.53 -7.15 -10.88
N PRO A 112 18.81 -6.40 -10.04
CA PRO A 112 18.84 -6.63 -8.60
C PRO A 112 18.31 -8.02 -8.28
N ALA A 113 18.70 -8.54 -7.14
CA ALA A 113 18.05 -9.72 -6.57
C ALA A 113 16.55 -9.45 -6.43
N VAL A 114 15.75 -10.52 -6.55
CA VAL A 114 14.30 -10.40 -6.36
C VAL A 114 14.02 -9.91 -4.94
N GLU A 115 13.39 -8.76 -4.85
CA GLU A 115 12.92 -8.17 -3.60
C GLU A 115 11.45 -8.49 -3.45
N ARG A 116 11.11 -9.18 -2.37
CA ARG A 116 9.75 -9.65 -2.12
C ARG A 116 8.93 -8.68 -1.27
N CYS A 117 9.56 -7.62 -0.76
CA CYS A 117 8.92 -6.56 -0.01
C CYS A 117 8.01 -7.11 1.11
N ALA A 118 6.77 -6.64 1.20
CA ALA A 118 5.81 -7.11 2.21
C ALA A 118 5.47 -8.61 2.12
N TRP A 119 5.76 -9.30 1.01
CA TRP A 119 5.53 -10.74 0.87
C TRP A 119 6.35 -11.61 1.83
N ASP A 120 7.38 -11.07 2.46
CA ASP A 120 8.16 -11.79 3.47
C ASP A 120 7.63 -11.57 4.90
N LEU A 121 6.57 -10.76 5.06
CA LEU A 121 5.97 -10.42 6.35
C LEU A 121 4.70 -11.22 6.65
N PRO A 122 4.60 -11.92 7.79
CA PRO A 122 3.37 -12.62 8.19
C PRO A 122 2.14 -11.72 8.30
N VAL A 123 2.34 -10.45 8.70
CA VAL A 123 1.27 -9.45 8.80
C VAL A 123 0.61 -9.18 7.45
N PHE A 124 1.36 -9.15 6.36
CA PHE A 124 0.83 -8.96 5.02
C PHE A 124 -0.20 -10.04 4.66
N TYR A 125 0.11 -11.31 4.92
CA TYR A 125 -0.82 -12.42 4.68
C TYR A 125 -2.06 -12.34 5.58
N THR A 126 -1.91 -11.82 6.79
CA THR A 126 -3.04 -11.59 7.70
C THR A 126 -3.98 -10.54 7.14
N LEU A 127 -3.45 -9.40 6.69
CA LEU A 127 -4.23 -8.32 6.07
C LEU A 127 -4.91 -8.79 4.78
N LEU A 128 -4.17 -9.47 3.92
CA LEU A 128 -4.69 -9.99 2.64
C LEU A 128 -5.86 -10.98 2.88
N ARG A 129 -5.70 -11.92 3.79
CA ARG A 129 -6.76 -12.90 4.13
C ARG A 129 -7.98 -12.21 4.73
N ARG A 130 -7.80 -11.24 5.63
CA ARG A 130 -8.90 -10.47 6.22
C ARG A 130 -9.64 -9.66 5.16
N GLY A 131 -8.92 -9.00 4.26
CA GLY A 131 -9.50 -8.25 3.14
C GLY A 131 -10.33 -9.13 2.22
N ILE A 132 -9.84 -10.33 1.86
CA ILE A 132 -10.59 -11.30 1.04
C ILE A 132 -11.86 -11.76 1.76
N ASN A 133 -11.79 -12.05 3.06
CA ASN A 133 -12.96 -12.47 3.83
C ASN A 133 -13.98 -11.34 3.95
N TRP A 134 -13.54 -10.13 4.25
CA TRP A 134 -14.38 -8.93 4.27
C TRP A 134 -15.13 -8.74 2.93
N ALA A 135 -14.44 -8.82 1.81
CA ALA A 135 -15.06 -8.67 0.49
C ALA A 135 -16.11 -9.76 0.21
N LYS A 136 -15.88 -11.00 0.65
CA LYS A 136 -16.85 -12.10 0.53
C LYS A 136 -18.10 -11.87 1.38
N GLU A 137 -17.95 -11.41 2.61
CA GLU A 137 -19.07 -11.12 3.51
C GLU A 137 -19.95 -9.99 2.97
N GLU A 138 -19.36 -8.93 2.45
CA GLU A 138 -20.10 -7.82 1.84
C GLU A 138 -20.88 -8.26 0.60
N VAL A 139 -20.39 -9.17 -0.20
CA VAL A 139 -21.12 -9.76 -1.33
C VAL A 139 -22.31 -10.59 -0.86
N LEU A 140 -22.17 -11.35 0.22
CA LEU A 140 -23.24 -12.21 0.76
C LEU A 140 -24.36 -11.41 1.42
N LYS A 141 -24.06 -10.27 2.06
CA LYS A 141 -25.06 -9.38 2.67
C LYS A 141 -25.97 -8.70 1.65
N LYS A 142 -25.55 -8.61 0.38
CA LYS A 142 -26.29 -7.95 -0.71
C LYS A 142 -27.17 -8.91 -1.52
N LYS A 143 -27.18 -10.18 -1.22
CA LYS A 143 -28.05 -11.22 -1.80
C LYS A 143 -29.27 -11.48 -0.92
#